data_16446e9405764b6c310f331ee3767130
#
_entry.id   16446e9405764b6c310f331ee3767130
#
_cell.length_a   1.000
_cell.length_b   1.000
_cell.length_c   1.000
_cell.angle_alpha   90.00
_cell.angle_beta   90.00
_cell.angle_gamma   90.00
#
_symmetry.space_group_name_H-M   'P 1'
#
loop_
_entity.id
_entity.type
_entity.pdbx_description
1 polymer ?
#
loop_
_entity_poly.entity_id
_entity_poly.type
_entity_poly.pdbx_seq_one_letter_code
_entity_poly.pdbx_strand_id
1 'polypeptide(L)'
;MQNWIECFRLALTALKADKLKAFLTTLSVLIGSASLVLVVTIAGSGKKYILSRIEGIGANLAYATLNRNGNPVSLQDELTLSDLDAIRNTVPLVKAAAGTYDAPIEFQISGHPHHARLVGATHEFLKIRNLQITSGRYFDDVDFRSRSKVCLLTDPIVAKNPNLQLGDTLRIDQFRCTVIGTFTEGVPTFGQSEIQAETVLVPFPVARLVTGEAFLQVIYAQAESSADVPQVTREIRSLLQSHHRREARYDVDNLSSLLDTATEISLAMTAVLLAIGLVTLIVGGAGIMNIMLANIAERKHEIGLRKALGARSSEIRLQFLLEAVFISSAGSIAGAFCAVALLTSAAVFVRDFVNLDISWTSVAFALLVSSAIGLLFGYQPATRAASLNPVEALRTEA
;
A
#
# COMPACT_ATOMS: atom_id res chain seq x y z
N MET A 1 -5.18 35.33 32.99
CA MET A 1 -4.00 34.59 32.48
C MET A 1 -3.18 33.88 33.56
N GLN A 2 -3.29 34.23 34.82
CA GLN A 2 -2.57 33.57 35.93
C GLN A 2 -3.02 32.13 36.23
N ASN A 3 -4.28 31.78 35.97
CA ASN A 3 -4.85 30.47 36.31
C ASN A 3 -4.29 29.28 35.51
N TRP A 4 -3.78 29.48 34.31
CA TRP A 4 -3.27 28.37 33.44
C TRP A 4 -1.92 27.81 33.92
N ILE A 5 -1.03 28.69 34.41
CA ILE A 5 0.29 28.28 34.92
C ILE A 5 0.15 27.59 36.27
N GLU A 6 -0.80 28.00 37.12
CA GLU A 6 -1.12 27.33 38.38
C GLU A 6 -1.76 25.95 38.14
N CYS A 7 -2.68 25.84 37.18
CA CYS A 7 -3.27 24.54 36.78
C CYS A 7 -2.19 23.56 36.25
N PHE A 8 -1.22 24.09 35.49
CA PHE A 8 -0.10 23.26 35.00
C PHE A 8 0.81 22.77 36.15
N ARG A 9 1.13 23.63 37.10
CA ARG A 9 1.91 23.24 38.30
C ARG A 9 1.17 22.23 39.17
N LEU A 10 -0.14 22.40 39.35
CA LEU A 10 -0.98 21.48 40.10
C LEU A 10 -1.10 20.10 39.42
N ALA A 11 -1.24 20.07 38.10
CA ALA A 11 -1.24 18.83 37.34
C ALA A 11 0.09 18.06 37.45
N LEU A 12 1.22 18.78 37.40
CA LEU A 12 2.58 18.22 37.59
C LEU A 12 2.82 17.70 39.01
N THR A 13 2.28 18.36 40.04
CA THR A 13 2.39 17.91 41.42
C THR A 13 1.48 16.70 41.71
N ALA A 14 0.31 16.63 41.08
CA ALA A 14 -0.58 15.47 41.14
C ALA A 14 0.03 14.20 40.55
N LEU A 15 0.72 14.33 39.40
CA LEU A 15 1.48 13.25 38.78
C LEU A 15 2.62 12.71 39.67
N LYS A 16 3.16 13.54 40.57
CA LYS A 16 4.25 13.15 41.47
C LYS A 16 3.76 12.42 42.73
N ALA A 17 2.50 12.56 43.12
CA ALA A 17 1.94 11.98 44.35
C ALA A 17 1.77 10.47 44.23
N ASP A 18 1.32 9.95 43.09
CA ASP A 18 1.09 8.49 42.89
C ASP A 18 1.72 8.04 41.57
N LYS A 19 3.06 7.96 41.60
CA LYS A 19 3.89 7.73 40.41
C LYS A 19 3.52 6.49 39.60
N LEU A 20 3.12 5.38 40.28
CA LEU A 20 2.82 4.10 39.62
C LEU A 20 1.51 4.17 38.83
N LYS A 21 0.44 4.71 39.45
CA LYS A 21 -0.86 4.86 38.79
C LYS A 21 -0.79 5.85 37.65
N ALA A 22 -0.13 7.01 37.87
CA ALA A 22 0.11 8.00 36.82
C ALA A 22 0.91 7.44 35.64
N PHE A 23 1.93 6.65 35.90
CA PHE A 23 2.73 5.97 34.88
C PHE A 23 1.90 4.99 34.05
N LEU A 24 1.12 4.10 34.70
CA LEU A 24 0.32 3.09 34.02
C LEU A 24 -0.75 3.71 33.09
N THR A 25 -1.41 4.80 33.52
CA THR A 25 -2.41 5.47 32.68
C THR A 25 -1.79 6.25 31.55
N THR A 26 -0.70 7.00 31.82
CA THR A 26 0.04 7.71 30.78
C THR A 26 0.57 6.69 29.74
N LEU A 27 1.05 5.54 30.20
CA LEU A 27 1.49 4.44 29.33
C LEU A 27 0.36 3.90 28.46
N SER A 28 -0.86 3.70 29.00
CA SER A 28 -1.99 3.24 28.20
C SER A 28 -2.41 4.25 27.12
N VAL A 29 -2.42 5.54 27.47
CA VAL A 29 -2.69 6.61 26.48
C VAL A 29 -1.56 6.71 25.46
N LEU A 30 -0.31 6.57 25.88
CA LEU A 30 0.87 6.55 25.03
C LEU A 30 0.76 5.41 23.99
N ILE A 31 0.47 4.18 24.45
CA ILE A 31 0.33 3.02 23.54
C ILE A 31 -0.82 3.25 22.55
N GLY A 32 -1.97 3.73 23.04
CA GLY A 32 -3.14 3.98 22.19
C GLY A 32 -2.87 5.06 21.12
N SER A 33 -2.27 6.18 21.50
CA SER A 33 -1.93 7.24 20.54
C SER A 33 -0.81 6.83 19.59
N ALA A 34 0.21 6.12 20.07
CA ALA A 34 1.25 5.57 19.21
C ALA A 34 0.68 4.59 18.18
N SER A 35 -0.22 3.71 18.60
CA SER A 35 -0.92 2.78 17.70
C SER A 35 -1.69 3.51 16.61
N LEU A 36 -2.44 4.57 16.93
CA LEU A 36 -3.15 5.38 15.93
C LEU A 36 -2.20 6.02 14.90
N VAL A 37 -1.11 6.63 15.35
CA VAL A 37 -0.12 7.25 14.45
C VAL A 37 0.50 6.19 13.53
N LEU A 38 0.89 5.03 14.08
CA LEU A 38 1.48 3.93 13.33
C LEU A 38 0.51 3.42 12.26
N VAL A 39 -0.74 3.13 12.64
CA VAL A 39 -1.77 2.58 11.75
C VAL A 39 -2.02 3.51 10.57
N VAL A 40 -2.30 4.80 10.85
CA VAL A 40 -2.63 5.76 9.77
C VAL A 40 -1.43 6.00 8.86
N THR A 41 -0.21 6.04 9.42
CA THR A 41 1.01 6.22 8.63
C THR A 41 1.30 5.01 7.75
N ILE A 42 1.25 3.80 8.30
CA ILE A 42 1.52 2.56 7.55
C ILE A 42 0.45 2.35 6.47
N ALA A 43 -0.84 2.56 6.77
CA ALA A 43 -1.91 2.43 5.81
C ALA A 43 -1.79 3.45 4.65
N GLY A 44 -1.47 4.71 4.97
CA GLY A 44 -1.25 5.77 3.98
C GLY A 44 -0.03 5.51 3.10
N SER A 45 1.09 5.09 3.68
CA SER A 45 2.31 4.74 2.95
C SER A 45 2.12 3.50 2.09
N GLY A 46 1.44 2.48 2.61
CA GLY A 46 1.10 1.26 1.86
C GLY A 46 0.23 1.56 0.64
N LYS A 47 -0.81 2.40 0.80
CA LYS A 47 -1.64 2.84 -0.32
C LYS A 47 -0.81 3.59 -1.37
N LYS A 48 0.01 4.55 -0.98
CA LYS A 48 0.90 5.29 -1.91
C LYS A 48 1.86 4.35 -2.64
N TYR A 49 2.44 3.38 -1.93
CA TYR A 49 3.35 2.39 -2.51
C TYR A 49 2.65 1.55 -3.58
N ILE A 50 1.47 1.02 -3.28
CA ILE A 50 0.67 0.26 -4.25
C ILE A 50 0.33 1.12 -5.47
N LEU A 51 -0.18 2.35 -5.26
CA LEU A 51 -0.51 3.28 -6.34
C LEU A 51 0.70 3.59 -7.22
N SER A 52 1.87 3.94 -6.63
CA SER A 52 3.08 4.26 -7.40
C SER A 52 3.59 3.07 -8.22
N ARG A 53 3.44 1.83 -7.70
CA ARG A 53 3.81 0.62 -8.45
C ARG A 53 2.88 0.38 -9.63
N ILE A 54 1.60 0.63 -9.47
CA ILE A 54 0.61 0.43 -10.54
C ILE A 54 0.66 1.56 -11.58
N GLU A 55 0.86 2.80 -11.16
CA GLU A 55 1.09 3.92 -12.08
C GLU A 55 2.34 3.68 -12.95
N GLY A 56 3.39 3.09 -12.38
CA GLY A 56 4.61 2.73 -13.11
C GLY A 56 4.44 1.62 -14.14
N ILE A 57 3.48 0.71 -13.96
CA ILE A 57 3.16 -0.38 -14.90
C ILE A 57 2.25 0.15 -16.04
N GLY A 58 1.55 1.26 -15.81
CA GLY A 58 0.54 1.84 -16.67
C GLY A 58 -0.87 1.58 -16.11
N ALA A 59 -1.36 2.51 -15.30
CA ALA A 59 -2.73 2.48 -14.78
C ALA A 59 -3.80 2.54 -15.89
N ASN A 60 -3.38 2.78 -17.13
CA ASN A 60 -4.20 2.85 -18.32
C ASN A 60 -4.13 1.59 -19.20
N LEU A 61 -3.73 0.44 -18.63
CA LEU A 61 -3.66 -0.83 -19.35
C LEU A 61 -4.91 -1.70 -19.15
N ALA A 62 -5.47 -2.17 -20.25
CA ALA A 62 -6.36 -3.32 -20.33
C ALA A 62 -5.59 -4.52 -20.90
N TYR A 63 -5.90 -5.73 -20.48
CA TYR A 63 -5.36 -6.94 -21.06
C TYR A 63 -6.45 -7.96 -21.34
N ALA A 64 -6.27 -8.72 -22.42
CA ALA A 64 -7.19 -9.76 -22.85
C ALA A 64 -6.47 -11.10 -22.92
N THR A 65 -7.08 -12.12 -22.35
CA THR A 65 -6.62 -13.52 -22.38
C THR A 65 -7.77 -14.45 -22.75
N LEU A 66 -7.46 -15.58 -23.36
CA LEU A 66 -8.45 -16.62 -23.60
C LEU A 66 -8.76 -17.37 -22.30
N ASN A 67 -10.03 -17.40 -21.90
CA ASN A 67 -10.46 -18.17 -20.74
C ASN A 67 -10.53 -19.67 -21.09
N ARG A 68 -9.61 -20.42 -20.51
CA ARG A 68 -9.51 -21.88 -20.70
C ARG A 68 -10.30 -22.69 -19.68
N ASN A 69 -11.01 -22.03 -18.75
CA ASN A 69 -11.76 -22.70 -17.69
C ASN A 69 -13.18 -23.08 -18.17
N GLY A 70 -13.43 -24.37 -18.35
CA GLY A 70 -14.78 -24.92 -18.46
C GLY A 70 -15.35 -25.14 -19.86
N ASN A 71 -14.68 -24.73 -20.95
CA ASN A 71 -15.12 -24.98 -22.32
C ASN A 71 -14.00 -25.65 -23.16
N PRO A 72 -14.34 -26.52 -24.11
CA PRO A 72 -13.35 -27.02 -25.04
C PRO A 72 -12.86 -25.89 -25.94
N VAL A 73 -11.61 -25.49 -25.74
CA VAL A 73 -10.93 -24.46 -26.52
C VAL A 73 -10.51 -25.03 -27.87
N SER A 74 -10.87 -24.36 -28.96
CA SER A 74 -10.39 -24.67 -30.31
C SER A 74 -9.22 -23.72 -30.67
N LEU A 75 -8.35 -24.17 -31.55
CA LEU A 75 -7.30 -23.33 -32.14
C LEU A 75 -7.85 -22.06 -32.80
N GLN A 76 -9.12 -22.08 -33.22
CA GLN A 76 -9.79 -20.88 -33.80
C GLN A 76 -10.19 -19.83 -32.74
N ASP A 77 -10.16 -20.21 -31.47
CA ASP A 77 -10.49 -19.31 -30.37
C ASP A 77 -9.24 -18.59 -29.81
N GLU A 78 -8.05 -19.03 -30.24
CA GLU A 78 -6.80 -18.42 -29.78
C GLU A 78 -6.66 -16.99 -30.32
N LEU A 79 -6.12 -16.10 -29.48
CA LEU A 79 -5.85 -14.72 -29.85
C LEU A 79 -4.79 -14.65 -30.96
N THR A 80 -5.02 -13.83 -31.97
CA THR A 80 -4.16 -13.73 -33.15
C THR A 80 -3.61 -12.31 -33.35
N LEU A 81 -2.64 -12.18 -34.27
CA LEU A 81 -2.18 -10.85 -34.69
C LEU A 81 -3.30 -10.04 -35.35
N SER A 82 -4.28 -10.71 -36.00
CA SER A 82 -5.44 -9.99 -36.58
C SER A 82 -6.34 -9.39 -35.51
N ASP A 83 -6.48 -10.05 -34.36
CA ASP A 83 -7.23 -9.49 -33.22
C ASP A 83 -6.48 -8.29 -32.62
N LEU A 84 -5.15 -8.39 -32.50
CA LEU A 84 -4.31 -7.28 -32.08
C LEU A 84 -4.48 -6.05 -32.99
N ASP A 85 -4.42 -6.27 -34.30
CA ASP A 85 -4.60 -5.21 -35.31
C ASP A 85 -6.03 -4.65 -35.27
N ALA A 86 -7.04 -5.50 -35.09
CA ALA A 86 -8.42 -5.06 -34.94
C ALA A 86 -8.61 -4.21 -33.68
N ILE A 87 -8.08 -4.62 -32.53
CA ILE A 87 -8.12 -3.82 -31.29
C ILE A 87 -7.45 -2.47 -31.51
N ARG A 88 -6.25 -2.45 -32.11
CA ARG A 88 -5.49 -1.24 -32.34
C ARG A 88 -6.20 -0.23 -33.25
N ASN A 89 -6.89 -0.73 -34.31
CA ASN A 89 -7.45 0.12 -35.36
C ASN A 89 -8.92 0.43 -35.18
N THR A 90 -9.67 -0.38 -34.41
CA THR A 90 -11.14 -0.28 -34.32
C THR A 90 -11.61 0.20 -32.97
N VAL A 91 -10.89 -0.14 -31.89
CA VAL A 91 -11.32 0.26 -30.53
C VAL A 91 -10.92 1.73 -30.29
N PRO A 92 -11.90 2.61 -30.07
CA PRO A 92 -11.63 4.00 -29.74
C PRO A 92 -10.84 4.13 -28.44
N LEU A 93 -10.07 5.22 -28.30
CA LEU A 93 -9.30 5.54 -27.09
C LEU A 93 -8.13 4.56 -26.79
N VAL A 94 -7.83 3.62 -27.71
CA VAL A 94 -6.62 2.79 -27.65
C VAL A 94 -5.46 3.54 -28.30
N LYS A 95 -4.48 3.89 -27.49
CA LYS A 95 -3.25 4.57 -27.95
C LYS A 95 -2.23 3.63 -28.57
N ALA A 96 -2.09 2.45 -27.98
CA ALA A 96 -1.16 1.40 -28.42
C ALA A 96 -1.67 0.03 -28.00
N ALA A 97 -1.31 -1.01 -28.77
CA ALA A 97 -1.62 -2.40 -28.41
C ALA A 97 -0.40 -3.29 -28.67
N ALA A 98 -0.18 -4.27 -27.82
CA ALA A 98 0.88 -5.27 -27.95
C ALA A 98 0.38 -6.65 -27.56
N GLY A 99 0.96 -7.67 -28.18
CA GLY A 99 0.67 -9.06 -27.86
C GLY A 99 1.91 -9.81 -27.43
N THR A 100 1.73 -10.79 -26.56
CA THR A 100 2.81 -11.67 -26.09
C THR A 100 2.41 -13.14 -26.18
N TYR A 101 3.42 -13.96 -26.35
CA TYR A 101 3.39 -15.40 -26.16
C TYR A 101 4.55 -15.77 -25.26
N ASP A 102 4.34 -16.60 -24.26
CA ASP A 102 5.40 -17.05 -23.38
C ASP A 102 5.42 -18.59 -23.23
N ALA A 103 6.62 -19.13 -23.08
CA ALA A 103 6.84 -20.55 -22.86
C ALA A 103 8.11 -20.78 -22.01
N PRO A 104 8.11 -21.85 -21.18
CA PRO A 104 9.34 -22.27 -20.53
C PRO A 104 10.32 -22.81 -21.58
N ILE A 105 11.60 -22.44 -21.45
CA ILE A 105 12.68 -22.92 -22.33
C ILE A 105 13.89 -23.37 -21.53
N GLU A 106 14.66 -24.26 -22.12
CA GLU A 106 16.04 -24.48 -21.74
C GLU A 106 16.99 -23.86 -22.76
N PHE A 107 17.98 -23.14 -22.29
CA PHE A 107 19.00 -22.58 -23.15
C PHE A 107 20.40 -22.86 -22.57
N GLN A 108 21.40 -22.81 -23.42
CA GLN A 108 22.78 -23.12 -23.05
C GLN A 108 23.64 -21.88 -23.14
N ILE A 109 24.39 -21.60 -22.05
CA ILE A 109 25.47 -20.62 -22.03
C ILE A 109 26.76 -21.39 -21.71
N SER A 110 27.76 -21.28 -22.55
CA SER A 110 29.07 -21.94 -22.35
C SER A 110 28.97 -23.44 -22.07
N GLY A 111 27.95 -24.12 -22.63
CA GLY A 111 27.72 -25.56 -22.44
C GLY A 111 26.95 -25.96 -21.18
N HIS A 112 26.55 -25.02 -20.35
CA HIS A 112 25.73 -25.25 -19.15
C HIS A 112 24.25 -24.96 -19.45
N PRO A 113 23.31 -25.87 -19.09
CA PRO A 113 21.88 -25.66 -19.25
C PRO A 113 21.34 -24.65 -18.22
N HIS A 114 20.50 -23.77 -18.69
CA HIS A 114 19.76 -22.79 -17.86
C HIS A 114 18.28 -22.87 -18.21
N HIS A 115 17.43 -22.74 -17.20
CA HIS A 115 15.99 -22.63 -17.39
C HIS A 115 15.59 -21.16 -17.39
N ALA A 116 14.80 -20.76 -18.37
CA ALA A 116 14.25 -19.44 -18.44
C ALA A 116 12.87 -19.44 -19.08
N ARG A 117 12.25 -18.28 -19.12
CA ARG A 117 11.02 -18.05 -19.85
C ARG A 117 11.33 -17.34 -21.18
N LEU A 118 10.92 -17.93 -22.28
CA LEU A 118 10.90 -17.25 -23.56
C LEU A 118 9.65 -16.39 -23.64
N VAL A 119 9.81 -15.11 -23.95
CA VAL A 119 8.70 -14.21 -24.23
C VAL A 119 8.84 -13.68 -25.64
N GLY A 120 7.91 -14.06 -26.49
CA GLY A 120 7.77 -13.48 -27.83
C GLY A 120 6.86 -12.27 -27.77
N ALA A 121 7.38 -11.10 -28.11
CA ALA A 121 6.65 -9.84 -27.99
C ALA A 121 6.50 -9.12 -29.34
N THR A 122 5.41 -8.36 -29.49
CA THR A 122 5.20 -7.47 -30.63
C THR A 122 5.89 -6.12 -30.40
N HIS A 123 5.93 -5.27 -31.43
CA HIS A 123 6.78 -4.06 -31.47
C HIS A 123 6.52 -3.10 -30.30
N GLU A 124 5.25 -2.81 -29.99
CA GLU A 124 4.88 -1.81 -28.97
C GLU A 124 5.03 -2.29 -27.52
N PHE A 125 5.42 -3.56 -27.31
CA PHE A 125 5.49 -4.18 -26.00
C PHE A 125 6.45 -3.46 -25.04
N LEU A 126 7.61 -3.02 -25.53
CA LEU A 126 8.59 -2.26 -24.73
C LEU A 126 7.95 -1.04 -24.07
N LYS A 127 7.21 -0.25 -24.86
CA LYS A 127 6.60 1.00 -24.41
C LYS A 127 5.44 0.74 -23.44
N ILE A 128 4.59 -0.23 -23.79
CA ILE A 128 3.40 -0.59 -23.00
C ILE A 128 3.78 -1.13 -21.63
N ARG A 129 4.84 -1.96 -21.57
CA ARG A 129 5.32 -2.58 -20.32
C ARG A 129 6.41 -1.78 -19.63
N ASN A 130 6.73 -0.58 -20.14
CA ASN A 130 7.76 0.30 -19.57
C ASN A 130 9.08 -0.43 -19.27
N LEU A 131 9.53 -1.27 -20.22
CA LEU A 131 10.79 -1.97 -20.09
C LEU A 131 11.95 -0.99 -20.30
N GLN A 132 12.95 -1.07 -19.45
CA GLN A 132 14.14 -0.24 -19.52
C GLN A 132 15.29 -1.07 -20.10
N ILE A 133 15.88 -0.60 -21.21
CA ILE A 133 17.08 -1.20 -21.78
C ILE A 133 18.27 -0.75 -20.94
N THR A 134 18.92 -1.72 -20.31
CA THR A 134 20.11 -1.47 -19.47
C THR A 134 21.36 -1.38 -20.31
N SER A 135 21.46 -2.19 -21.39
CA SER A 135 22.58 -2.19 -22.32
C SER A 135 22.13 -2.65 -23.70
N GLY A 136 22.76 -2.14 -24.76
CA GLY A 136 22.42 -2.49 -26.13
C GLY A 136 21.19 -1.75 -26.68
N ARG A 137 20.38 -2.43 -27.50
CA ARG A 137 19.18 -1.86 -28.12
C ARG A 137 17.98 -2.78 -28.07
N TYR A 138 16.79 -2.24 -28.22
CA TYR A 138 15.57 -3.00 -28.46
C TYR A 138 15.44 -3.43 -29.94
N PHE A 139 14.43 -4.26 -30.21
CA PHE A 139 14.07 -4.69 -31.57
C PHE A 139 13.60 -3.49 -32.41
N ASP A 140 14.06 -3.42 -33.63
CA ASP A 140 13.58 -2.47 -34.60
C ASP A 140 12.62 -3.11 -35.62
N ASP A 141 12.06 -2.32 -36.54
CA ASP A 141 11.15 -2.80 -37.57
C ASP A 141 11.79 -3.81 -38.52
N VAL A 142 13.11 -3.72 -38.71
CA VAL A 142 13.86 -4.67 -39.54
C VAL A 142 13.89 -6.03 -38.86
N ASP A 143 14.14 -6.07 -37.56
CA ASP A 143 14.16 -7.31 -36.78
C ASP A 143 12.80 -8.07 -36.85
N PHE A 144 11.69 -7.33 -36.80
CA PHE A 144 10.35 -7.92 -36.92
C PHE A 144 10.07 -8.42 -38.36
N ARG A 145 10.39 -7.61 -39.40
CA ARG A 145 10.10 -7.94 -40.80
C ARG A 145 10.98 -9.06 -41.34
N SER A 146 12.29 -9.01 -41.04
CA SER A 146 13.25 -10.01 -41.50
C SER A 146 13.28 -11.26 -40.62
N ARG A 147 12.51 -11.27 -39.50
CA ARG A 147 12.55 -12.34 -38.50
C ARG A 147 13.98 -12.57 -38.01
N SER A 148 14.69 -11.48 -37.70
CA SER A 148 16.07 -11.55 -37.22
C SER A 148 16.15 -12.37 -35.94
N LYS A 149 17.07 -13.32 -35.92
CA LYS A 149 17.30 -14.21 -34.75
C LYS A 149 18.04 -13.48 -33.64
N VAL A 150 17.40 -12.48 -33.07
CA VAL A 150 17.93 -11.63 -32.00
C VAL A 150 17.15 -11.80 -30.71
N CYS A 151 17.80 -11.58 -29.58
CA CYS A 151 17.18 -11.68 -28.27
C CYS A 151 17.70 -10.62 -27.31
N LEU A 152 16.85 -10.29 -26.31
CA LEU A 152 17.24 -9.52 -25.14
C LEU A 152 17.13 -10.40 -23.90
N LEU A 153 17.98 -10.12 -22.93
CA LEU A 153 18.05 -10.88 -21.68
C LEU A 153 17.72 -9.98 -20.49
N THR A 154 17.10 -10.55 -19.49
CA THR A 154 16.98 -9.86 -18.21
C THR A 154 18.32 -9.73 -17.50
N ASP A 155 18.54 -8.63 -16.79
CA ASP A 155 19.78 -8.34 -16.06
C ASP A 155 20.23 -9.47 -15.11
N PRO A 156 19.33 -10.21 -14.40
CA PRO A 156 19.71 -11.34 -13.58
C PRO A 156 20.38 -12.50 -14.35
N ILE A 157 20.03 -12.73 -15.61
CA ILE A 157 20.73 -13.75 -16.45
C ILE A 157 22.18 -13.33 -16.67
N VAL A 158 22.39 -12.04 -16.99
CA VAL A 158 23.74 -11.51 -17.24
C VAL A 158 24.57 -11.47 -15.97
N ALA A 159 23.96 -11.08 -14.84
CA ALA A 159 24.64 -11.08 -13.54
C ALA A 159 25.15 -12.47 -13.12
N LYS A 160 24.39 -13.53 -13.45
CA LYS A 160 24.81 -14.93 -13.20
C LYS A 160 25.87 -15.44 -14.18
N ASN A 161 26.02 -14.77 -15.33
CA ASN A 161 26.93 -15.18 -16.39
C ASN A 161 27.83 -14.01 -16.85
N PRO A 162 28.87 -13.63 -16.07
CA PRO A 162 29.69 -12.44 -16.31
C PRO A 162 30.46 -12.46 -17.65
N ASN A 163 30.63 -13.64 -18.24
CA ASN A 163 31.32 -13.81 -19.52
C ASN A 163 30.42 -13.55 -20.74
N LEU A 164 29.11 -13.37 -20.53
CA LEU A 164 28.14 -13.14 -21.58
C LEU A 164 28.19 -11.68 -22.02
N GLN A 165 28.42 -11.44 -23.30
CA GLN A 165 28.55 -10.10 -23.88
C GLN A 165 27.48 -9.85 -24.97
N LEU A 166 27.25 -8.58 -25.26
CA LEU A 166 26.44 -8.19 -26.42
C LEU A 166 27.07 -8.70 -27.70
N GLY A 167 26.27 -9.32 -28.56
CA GLY A 167 26.74 -9.95 -29.80
C GLY A 167 26.97 -11.47 -29.66
N ASP A 168 26.98 -12.00 -28.44
CA ASP A 168 27.11 -13.45 -28.24
C ASP A 168 25.86 -14.19 -28.74
N THR A 169 26.09 -15.46 -29.11
CA THR A 169 25.01 -16.31 -29.63
C THR A 169 24.54 -17.26 -28.54
N LEU A 170 23.28 -17.18 -28.17
CA LEU A 170 22.60 -18.14 -27.30
C LEU A 170 21.99 -19.28 -28.11
N ARG A 171 22.12 -20.49 -27.60
CA ARG A 171 21.43 -21.65 -28.14
C ARG A 171 20.20 -22.00 -27.29
N ILE A 172 19.02 -21.88 -27.91
CA ILE A 172 17.73 -22.26 -27.32
C ILE A 172 17.27 -23.49 -28.11
N ASP A 173 17.37 -24.68 -27.52
CA ASP A 173 17.14 -25.94 -28.21
C ASP A 173 17.91 -26.06 -29.54
N GLN A 174 17.19 -26.09 -30.66
CA GLN A 174 17.77 -26.10 -32.02
C GLN A 174 17.95 -24.71 -32.62
N PHE A 175 17.50 -23.68 -31.92
CA PHE A 175 17.50 -22.31 -32.41
C PHE A 175 18.69 -21.53 -31.81
N ARG A 176 19.26 -20.64 -32.59
CA ARG A 176 20.31 -19.73 -32.14
C ARG A 176 19.86 -18.30 -32.29
N CYS A 177 19.99 -17.50 -31.23
CA CYS A 177 19.75 -16.07 -31.29
C CYS A 177 20.97 -15.26 -30.81
N THR A 178 21.13 -14.08 -31.38
CA THR A 178 22.19 -13.15 -30.99
C THR A 178 21.68 -12.19 -29.94
N VAL A 179 22.39 -12.03 -28.83
CA VAL A 179 22.07 -11.09 -27.76
C VAL A 179 22.35 -9.67 -28.23
N ILE A 180 21.31 -8.85 -28.37
CA ILE A 180 21.43 -7.45 -28.84
C ILE A 180 21.24 -6.43 -27.73
N GLY A 181 20.78 -6.88 -26.55
CA GLY A 181 20.60 -5.99 -25.41
C GLY A 181 20.21 -6.73 -24.14
N THR A 182 20.24 -5.99 -23.07
CA THR A 182 19.74 -6.42 -21.75
C THR A 182 18.67 -5.44 -21.27
N PHE A 183 17.76 -5.94 -20.46
CA PHE A 183 16.65 -5.15 -19.99
C PHE A 183 16.23 -5.50 -18.55
N THR A 184 15.56 -4.56 -17.92
CA THR A 184 14.87 -4.75 -16.65
C THR A 184 13.44 -4.23 -16.75
N GLU A 185 12.54 -4.74 -15.92
CA GLU A 185 11.24 -4.08 -15.75
C GLU A 185 11.42 -2.77 -15.00
N GLY A 186 10.91 -1.68 -15.54
CA GLY A 186 10.96 -0.38 -14.88
C GLY A 186 10.21 -0.37 -13.54
N VAL A 187 9.18 -1.22 -13.42
CA VAL A 187 8.43 -1.46 -12.20
C VAL A 187 8.04 -2.93 -12.14
N PRO A 188 8.46 -3.68 -11.10
CA PRO A 188 8.06 -5.08 -10.91
C PRO A 188 6.53 -5.20 -10.81
N THR A 189 5.95 -6.05 -11.63
CA THR A 189 4.50 -6.30 -11.62
C THR A 189 4.11 -7.07 -10.37
N PHE A 190 3.09 -6.61 -9.65
CA PHE A 190 2.46 -7.39 -8.59
C PHE A 190 1.66 -8.54 -9.23
N GLY A 191 2.01 -9.78 -8.90
CA GLY A 191 1.30 -10.97 -9.39
C GLY A 191 2.06 -11.73 -10.47
N GLN A 192 1.34 -12.34 -11.39
CA GLN A 192 1.91 -13.13 -12.48
C GLN A 192 2.36 -12.21 -13.61
N SER A 193 3.66 -11.85 -13.61
CA SER A 193 4.28 -11.21 -14.77
C SER A 193 4.74 -12.28 -15.75
N GLU A 194 4.58 -12.04 -17.05
CA GLU A 194 5.20 -12.83 -18.12
C GLU A 194 6.73 -12.68 -18.08
N ILE A 195 7.23 -11.57 -17.52
CA ILE A 195 8.66 -11.32 -17.32
C ILE A 195 9.06 -11.84 -15.94
N GLN A 196 9.83 -12.89 -15.91
CA GLN A 196 10.41 -13.46 -14.69
C GLN A 196 11.87 -12.99 -14.53
N ALA A 197 12.47 -13.33 -13.40
CA ALA A 197 13.87 -13.00 -13.14
C ALA A 197 14.79 -13.50 -14.26
N GLU A 198 14.50 -14.67 -14.85
CA GLU A 198 15.22 -15.22 -15.99
C GLU A 198 14.30 -15.29 -17.19
N THR A 199 14.33 -14.23 -18.01
CA THR A 199 13.52 -14.11 -19.23
C THR A 199 14.39 -13.81 -20.43
N VAL A 200 14.13 -14.53 -21.52
CA VAL A 200 14.67 -14.28 -22.84
C VAL A 200 13.56 -13.68 -23.70
N LEU A 201 13.70 -12.42 -24.06
CA LEU A 201 12.74 -11.72 -24.91
C LEU A 201 13.18 -11.81 -26.38
N VAL A 202 12.25 -12.17 -27.27
CA VAL A 202 12.48 -12.28 -28.70
C VAL A 202 11.34 -11.61 -29.47
N PRO A 203 11.54 -11.18 -30.74
CA PRO A 203 10.43 -10.75 -31.57
C PRO A 203 9.37 -11.89 -31.73
N PHE A 204 8.09 -11.54 -31.67
CA PHE A 204 7.01 -12.54 -31.77
C PHE A 204 7.14 -13.47 -33.00
N PRO A 205 7.49 -12.97 -34.24
CA PRO A 205 7.73 -13.86 -35.38
C PRO A 205 8.85 -14.88 -35.16
N VAL A 206 9.81 -14.59 -34.29
CA VAL A 206 10.91 -15.49 -33.92
C VAL A 206 10.44 -16.49 -32.87
N ALA A 207 9.67 -16.06 -31.86
CA ALA A 207 9.06 -16.96 -30.87
C ALA A 207 8.24 -18.05 -31.56
N ARG A 208 7.45 -17.70 -32.57
CA ARG A 208 6.69 -18.62 -33.41
C ARG A 208 7.55 -19.69 -34.09
N LEU A 209 8.77 -19.33 -34.52
CA LEU A 209 9.70 -20.30 -35.11
C LEU A 209 10.28 -21.28 -34.09
N VAL A 210 10.45 -20.83 -32.86
CA VAL A 210 11.00 -21.65 -31.75
C VAL A 210 9.94 -22.61 -31.22
N THR A 211 8.73 -22.11 -30.96
CA THR A 211 7.67 -22.87 -30.27
C THR A 211 6.70 -23.57 -31.21
N GLY A 212 6.65 -23.17 -32.48
CA GLY A 212 5.66 -23.67 -33.45
C GLY A 212 4.28 -23.03 -33.31
N GLU A 213 4.06 -22.21 -32.26
CA GLU A 213 2.77 -21.63 -31.95
C GLU A 213 2.58 -20.27 -32.63
N ALA A 214 1.39 -20.04 -33.18
CA ALA A 214 1.09 -18.84 -33.96
C ALA A 214 0.11 -17.88 -33.29
N PHE A 215 -0.28 -18.17 -32.05
CA PHE A 215 -1.23 -17.37 -31.29
C PHE A 215 -0.56 -16.49 -30.22
N LEU A 216 -1.30 -15.52 -29.76
CA LEU A 216 -0.95 -14.66 -28.61
C LEU A 216 -1.63 -15.20 -27.37
N GLN A 217 -0.92 -15.22 -26.26
CA GLN A 217 -1.52 -15.61 -24.97
C GLN A 217 -2.20 -14.42 -24.31
N VAL A 218 -1.58 -13.22 -24.46
CA VAL A 218 -2.09 -11.98 -23.88
C VAL A 218 -2.01 -10.86 -24.92
N ILE A 219 -3.07 -10.09 -25.03
CA ILE A 219 -3.07 -8.81 -25.75
C ILE A 219 -3.21 -7.71 -24.70
N TYR A 220 -2.26 -6.78 -24.70
CA TYR A 220 -2.26 -5.56 -23.91
C TYR A 220 -2.74 -4.41 -24.77
N ALA A 221 -3.65 -3.59 -24.24
CA ALA A 221 -4.10 -2.37 -24.86
C ALA A 221 -3.93 -1.19 -23.90
N GLN A 222 -3.20 -0.19 -24.34
CA GLN A 222 -3.00 1.04 -23.59
C GLN A 222 -4.06 2.05 -24.00
N ALA A 223 -4.91 2.45 -23.04
CA ALA A 223 -5.87 3.53 -23.23
C ALA A 223 -5.19 4.91 -23.17
N GLU A 224 -5.83 5.94 -23.71
CA GLU A 224 -5.31 7.32 -23.64
C GLU A 224 -5.23 7.81 -22.19
N SER A 225 -6.21 7.47 -21.37
CA SER A 225 -6.31 7.83 -19.95
C SER A 225 -6.76 6.64 -19.11
N SER A 226 -6.43 6.64 -17.83
CA SER A 226 -6.91 5.62 -16.88
C SER A 226 -8.43 5.63 -16.71
N ALA A 227 -9.08 6.79 -16.92
CA ALA A 227 -10.54 6.92 -16.89
C ALA A 227 -11.23 6.20 -18.04
N ASP A 228 -10.55 6.01 -19.18
CA ASP A 228 -11.08 5.39 -20.38
C ASP A 228 -10.98 3.85 -20.36
N VAL A 229 -10.15 3.30 -19.47
CA VAL A 229 -9.89 1.86 -19.39
C VAL A 229 -11.16 1.02 -19.26
N PRO A 230 -12.16 1.35 -18.44
CA PRO A 230 -13.40 0.59 -18.36
C PRO A 230 -14.18 0.55 -19.68
N GLN A 231 -14.12 1.61 -20.47
CA GLN A 231 -14.75 1.65 -21.80
C GLN A 231 -13.97 0.78 -22.77
N VAL A 232 -12.64 0.96 -22.85
CA VAL A 232 -11.75 0.16 -23.70
C VAL A 232 -11.89 -1.33 -23.41
N THR A 233 -11.96 -1.72 -22.12
CA THR A 233 -12.16 -3.12 -21.70
C THR A 233 -13.48 -3.70 -22.24
N ARG A 234 -14.59 -2.94 -22.18
CA ARG A 234 -15.88 -3.38 -22.71
C ARG A 234 -15.85 -3.54 -24.23
N GLU A 235 -15.23 -2.60 -24.93
CA GLU A 235 -15.15 -2.61 -26.39
C GLU A 235 -14.25 -3.74 -26.90
N ILE A 236 -13.08 -3.99 -26.26
CA ILE A 236 -12.23 -5.14 -26.58
C ILE A 236 -12.99 -6.44 -26.39
N ARG A 237 -13.72 -6.59 -25.27
CA ARG A 237 -14.51 -7.79 -25.01
C ARG A 237 -15.59 -8.02 -26.09
N SER A 238 -16.30 -6.96 -26.49
CA SER A 238 -17.31 -7.02 -27.54
C SER A 238 -16.70 -7.37 -28.90
N LEU A 239 -15.54 -6.80 -29.23
CA LEU A 239 -14.83 -7.04 -30.47
C LEU A 239 -14.37 -8.51 -30.55
N LEU A 240 -13.71 -9.03 -29.52
CA LEU A 240 -13.25 -10.41 -29.47
C LEU A 240 -14.42 -11.40 -29.56
N GLN A 241 -15.54 -11.12 -28.88
CA GLN A 241 -16.76 -11.94 -28.98
C GLN A 241 -17.38 -11.93 -30.36
N SER A 242 -17.21 -10.86 -31.15
CA SER A 242 -17.72 -10.76 -32.50
C SER A 242 -16.82 -11.43 -33.53
N HIS A 243 -15.52 -11.52 -33.29
CA HIS A 243 -14.54 -12.10 -34.19
C HIS A 243 -14.42 -13.63 -34.06
N HIS A 244 -14.78 -14.14 -32.88
CA HIS A 244 -14.62 -15.56 -32.57
C HIS A 244 -15.95 -16.26 -32.34
N ARG A 245 -15.92 -17.56 -32.08
CA ARG A 245 -17.11 -18.37 -31.84
C ARG A 245 -17.84 -17.91 -30.57
N ARG A 246 -19.15 -18.10 -30.50
CA ARG A 246 -19.99 -17.73 -29.36
C ARG A 246 -19.61 -18.44 -28.05
N GLU A 247 -19.02 -19.64 -28.17
CA GLU A 247 -18.57 -20.46 -27.05
C GLU A 247 -17.23 -19.99 -26.48
N ALA A 248 -16.43 -19.25 -27.27
CA ALA A 248 -15.17 -18.70 -26.84
C ALA A 248 -15.39 -17.61 -25.76
N ARG A 249 -14.67 -17.69 -24.69
CA ARG A 249 -14.72 -16.70 -23.61
C ARG A 249 -13.37 -16.04 -23.44
N TYR A 250 -13.38 -14.72 -23.35
CA TYR A 250 -12.19 -13.93 -23.12
C TYR A 250 -12.33 -13.20 -21.81
N ASP A 251 -11.33 -13.35 -20.97
CA ASP A 251 -11.16 -12.51 -19.79
C ASP A 251 -10.47 -11.23 -20.24
N VAL A 252 -11.24 -10.16 -20.22
CA VAL A 252 -10.73 -8.81 -20.53
C VAL A 252 -10.81 -8.03 -19.25
N ASP A 253 -9.65 -7.84 -18.64
CA ASP A 253 -9.51 -7.18 -17.35
C ASP A 253 -8.60 -5.97 -17.44
N ASN A 254 -8.59 -5.22 -16.39
CA ASN A 254 -7.75 -4.05 -16.28
C ASN A 254 -7.04 -4.02 -14.92
N LEU A 255 -5.95 -3.31 -14.87
CA LEU A 255 -5.18 -3.16 -13.65
C LEU A 255 -5.92 -2.30 -12.60
N SER A 256 -6.90 -1.48 -13.03
CA SER A 256 -7.70 -0.66 -12.13
C SER A 256 -8.61 -1.49 -11.22
N SER A 257 -9.11 -2.65 -11.67
CA SER A 257 -9.90 -3.55 -10.83
C SER A 257 -9.09 -4.17 -9.69
N LEU A 258 -7.80 -4.42 -9.92
CA LEU A 258 -6.86 -4.83 -8.88
C LEU A 258 -6.61 -3.70 -7.88
N LEU A 259 -6.56 -2.45 -8.38
CA LEU A 259 -6.44 -1.25 -7.52
C LEU A 259 -7.65 -1.08 -6.61
N ASP A 260 -8.86 -1.24 -7.16
CA ASP A 260 -10.09 -1.12 -6.40
C ASP A 260 -10.13 -2.18 -5.29
N THR A 261 -9.84 -3.43 -5.63
CA THR A 261 -9.76 -4.54 -4.66
C THR A 261 -8.67 -4.30 -3.59
N ALA A 262 -7.47 -3.86 -4.00
CA ALA A 262 -6.39 -3.56 -3.07
C ALA A 262 -6.75 -2.37 -2.14
N THR A 263 -7.48 -1.40 -2.69
CA THR A 263 -7.95 -0.22 -1.93
C THR A 263 -9.03 -0.63 -0.92
N GLU A 264 -9.97 -1.48 -1.30
CA GLU A 264 -11.00 -2.03 -0.40
C GLU A 264 -10.39 -2.86 0.73
N ILE A 265 -9.45 -3.76 0.42
CA ILE A 265 -8.72 -4.55 1.42
C ILE A 265 -7.95 -3.62 2.37
N SER A 266 -7.23 -2.63 1.84
CA SER A 266 -6.48 -1.66 2.64
C SER A 266 -7.40 -0.86 3.58
N LEU A 267 -8.57 -0.47 3.10
CA LEU A 267 -9.57 0.27 3.88
C LEU A 267 -10.16 -0.60 4.98
N ALA A 268 -10.49 -1.86 4.69
CA ALA A 268 -10.97 -2.82 5.67
C ALA A 268 -9.92 -3.09 6.77
N MET A 269 -8.66 -3.33 6.39
CA MET A 269 -7.56 -3.50 7.34
C MET A 269 -7.36 -2.27 8.21
N THR A 270 -7.39 -1.07 7.59
CA THR A 270 -7.27 0.20 8.32
C THR A 270 -8.39 0.37 9.33
N ALA A 271 -9.64 0.03 8.97
CA ALA A 271 -10.78 0.11 9.87
C ALA A 271 -10.62 -0.84 11.08
N VAL A 272 -10.17 -2.07 10.87
CA VAL A 272 -9.90 -3.03 11.95
C VAL A 272 -8.82 -2.52 12.89
N LEU A 273 -7.72 -2.04 12.34
CA LEU A 273 -6.61 -1.50 13.13
C LEU A 273 -6.99 -0.24 13.90
N LEU A 274 -7.79 0.65 13.29
CA LEU A 274 -8.35 1.83 13.98
C LEU A 274 -9.28 1.42 15.12
N ALA A 275 -10.10 0.38 14.94
CA ALA A 275 -10.95 -0.15 15.99
C ALA A 275 -10.12 -0.66 17.19
N ILE A 276 -9.03 -1.39 16.93
CA ILE A 276 -8.09 -1.84 17.97
C ILE A 276 -7.46 -0.65 18.69
N GLY A 277 -6.99 0.36 17.96
CA GLY A 277 -6.42 1.58 18.51
C GLY A 277 -7.44 2.34 19.39
N LEU A 278 -8.70 2.41 18.95
CA LEU A 278 -9.79 3.03 19.71
C LEU A 278 -10.08 2.27 21.00
N VAL A 279 -10.15 0.94 20.96
CA VAL A 279 -10.33 0.11 22.18
C VAL A 279 -9.20 0.35 23.16
N THR A 280 -7.95 0.40 22.69
CA THR A 280 -6.79 0.70 23.54
C THR A 280 -6.89 2.07 24.19
N LEU A 281 -7.34 3.08 23.42
CA LEU A 281 -7.57 4.43 23.97
C LEU A 281 -8.73 4.49 24.96
N ILE A 282 -9.80 3.70 24.77
CA ILE A 282 -10.91 3.58 25.74
C ILE A 282 -10.40 3.01 27.05
N VAL A 283 -9.57 1.96 27.00
CA VAL A 283 -8.93 1.38 28.19
C VAL A 283 -8.04 2.41 28.90
N GLY A 284 -7.25 3.17 28.11
CA GLY A 284 -6.45 4.28 28.64
C GLY A 284 -7.31 5.37 29.29
N GLY A 285 -8.43 5.72 28.66
CA GLY A 285 -9.42 6.67 29.19
C GLY A 285 -10.04 6.20 30.52
N ALA A 286 -10.41 4.91 30.63
CA ALA A 286 -10.88 4.34 31.90
C ALA A 286 -9.81 4.42 33.01
N GLY A 287 -8.53 4.26 32.64
CA GLY A 287 -7.41 4.50 33.53
C GLY A 287 -7.33 5.97 34.01
N ILE A 288 -7.51 6.94 33.13
CA ILE A 288 -7.58 8.38 33.49
C ILE A 288 -8.70 8.60 34.48
N MET A 289 -9.90 8.04 34.22
CA MET A 289 -11.05 8.15 35.12
C MET A 289 -10.74 7.62 36.51
N ASN A 290 -10.13 6.45 36.62
CA ASN A 290 -9.78 5.82 37.91
C ASN A 290 -8.79 6.66 38.73
N ILE A 291 -7.75 7.21 38.07
CA ILE A 291 -6.78 8.09 38.73
C ILE A 291 -7.44 9.39 39.19
N MET A 292 -8.27 9.99 38.35
CA MET A 292 -8.96 11.20 38.74
C MET A 292 -9.87 10.99 39.92
N LEU A 293 -10.58 9.85 40.00
CA LEU A 293 -11.41 9.50 41.16
C LEU A 293 -10.56 9.33 42.41
N ALA A 294 -9.40 8.68 42.33
CA ALA A 294 -8.46 8.57 43.45
C ALA A 294 -7.94 9.94 43.90
N ASN A 295 -7.50 10.78 42.97
CA ASN A 295 -7.03 12.14 43.26
C ASN A 295 -8.11 13.00 43.95
N ILE A 296 -9.37 12.87 43.52
CA ILE A 296 -10.49 13.59 44.12
C ILE A 296 -10.71 13.10 45.56
N ALA A 297 -10.60 11.79 45.83
CA ALA A 297 -10.72 11.24 47.15
C ALA A 297 -9.62 11.75 48.09
N GLU A 298 -8.38 11.78 47.65
CA GLU A 298 -7.23 12.30 48.41
C GLU A 298 -7.33 13.80 48.68
N ARG A 299 -7.90 14.58 47.73
CA ARG A 299 -8.05 16.04 47.82
C ARG A 299 -9.44 16.48 48.28
N LYS A 300 -10.24 15.58 48.86
CA LYS A 300 -11.63 15.87 49.27
C LYS A 300 -11.72 17.06 50.21
N HIS A 301 -10.82 17.14 51.17
CA HIS A 301 -10.76 18.26 52.17
C HIS A 301 -10.41 19.59 51.48
N GLU A 302 -9.45 19.61 50.58
CA GLU A 302 -9.05 20.82 49.83
C GLU A 302 -10.20 21.35 48.96
N ILE A 303 -10.92 20.43 48.25
CA ILE A 303 -12.09 20.77 47.44
C ILE A 303 -13.21 21.35 48.32
N GLY A 304 -13.43 20.72 49.48
CA GLY A 304 -14.40 21.16 50.48
C GLY A 304 -14.10 22.58 50.98
N LEU A 305 -12.84 22.86 51.31
CA LEU A 305 -12.39 24.18 51.77
C LEU A 305 -12.60 25.25 50.68
N ARG A 306 -12.21 24.98 49.42
CA ARG A 306 -12.45 25.89 48.30
C ARG A 306 -13.93 26.23 48.13
N LYS A 307 -14.79 25.22 48.23
CA LYS A 307 -16.24 25.40 48.13
C LYS A 307 -16.79 26.23 49.30
N ALA A 308 -16.29 25.99 50.53
CA ALA A 308 -16.67 26.76 51.70
C ALA A 308 -16.28 28.22 51.59
N LEU A 309 -15.18 28.52 50.91
CA LEU A 309 -14.72 29.87 50.59
C LEU A 309 -15.43 30.50 49.36
N GLY A 310 -16.43 29.80 48.77
CA GLY A 310 -17.27 30.38 47.71
C GLY A 310 -16.90 30.03 46.29
N ALA A 311 -15.99 29.07 46.05
CA ALA A 311 -15.67 28.62 44.69
C ALA A 311 -16.90 28.00 44.01
N ARG A 312 -17.12 28.41 42.74
CA ARG A 312 -18.24 27.88 41.93
C ARG A 312 -17.97 26.44 41.49
N SER A 313 -19.04 25.60 41.51
CA SER A 313 -18.93 24.21 41.02
C SER A 313 -18.45 24.08 39.59
N SER A 314 -18.71 25.11 38.73
CA SER A 314 -18.20 25.17 37.36
C SER A 314 -16.68 25.36 37.29
N GLU A 315 -16.10 26.09 38.23
CA GLU A 315 -14.65 26.35 38.29
C GLU A 315 -13.89 25.08 38.69
N ILE A 316 -14.41 24.36 39.69
CA ILE A 316 -13.86 23.06 40.13
C ILE A 316 -13.97 22.04 39.00
N ARG A 317 -15.12 21.95 38.33
CA ARG A 317 -15.30 21.05 37.19
C ARG A 317 -14.32 21.35 36.06
N LEU A 318 -14.18 22.63 35.70
CA LEU A 318 -13.26 23.05 34.63
C LEU A 318 -11.80 22.72 35.00
N GLN A 319 -11.40 22.91 36.26
CA GLN A 319 -10.06 22.59 36.71
C GLN A 319 -9.73 21.11 36.52
N PHE A 320 -10.60 20.19 36.98
CA PHE A 320 -10.39 18.76 36.81
C PHE A 320 -10.48 18.29 35.35
N LEU A 321 -11.34 18.91 34.53
CA LEU A 321 -11.37 18.65 33.08
C LEU A 321 -10.06 19.05 32.40
N LEU A 322 -9.50 20.20 32.74
CA LEU A 322 -8.21 20.63 32.21
C LEU A 322 -7.09 19.65 32.63
N GLU A 323 -7.11 19.17 33.88
CA GLU A 323 -6.16 18.17 34.37
C GLU A 323 -6.23 16.87 33.54
N ALA A 324 -7.44 16.37 33.25
CA ALA A 324 -7.63 15.19 32.39
C ALA A 324 -7.12 15.40 30.96
N VAL A 325 -7.41 16.55 30.35
CA VAL A 325 -6.93 16.91 29.02
C VAL A 325 -5.40 17.02 29.01
N PHE A 326 -4.80 17.58 30.06
CA PHE A 326 -3.33 17.65 30.16
C PHE A 326 -2.69 16.27 30.23
N ILE A 327 -3.21 15.36 31.06
CA ILE A 327 -2.67 14.00 31.17
C ILE A 327 -2.79 13.26 29.84
N SER A 328 -3.95 13.34 29.18
CA SER A 328 -4.18 12.67 27.90
C SER A 328 -3.32 13.29 26.79
N SER A 329 -3.16 14.60 26.73
CA SER A 329 -2.31 15.28 25.75
C SER A 329 -0.83 14.95 25.95
N ALA A 330 -0.34 14.92 27.18
CA ALA A 330 1.03 14.53 27.50
C ALA A 330 1.33 13.09 27.08
N GLY A 331 0.42 12.15 27.41
CA GLY A 331 0.52 10.76 26.96
C GLY A 331 0.49 10.63 25.45
N SER A 332 -0.37 11.41 24.78
CA SER A 332 -0.49 11.38 23.33
C SER A 332 0.75 11.95 22.62
N ILE A 333 1.31 13.05 23.12
CA ILE A 333 2.56 13.62 22.58
C ILE A 333 3.71 12.63 22.74
N ALA A 334 3.84 12.01 23.92
CA ALA A 334 4.86 10.98 24.14
C ALA A 334 4.65 9.76 23.22
N GLY A 335 3.40 9.33 23.03
CA GLY A 335 3.05 8.24 22.12
C GLY A 335 3.35 8.56 20.66
N ALA A 336 3.01 9.78 20.21
CA ALA A 336 3.34 10.23 18.87
C ALA A 336 4.87 10.27 18.65
N PHE A 337 5.62 10.75 19.64
CA PHE A 337 7.09 10.76 19.56
C PHE A 337 7.65 9.34 19.49
N CYS A 338 7.16 8.40 20.30
CA CYS A 338 7.55 6.98 20.24
C CYS A 338 7.20 6.37 18.88
N ALA A 339 6.01 6.66 18.33
CA ALA A 339 5.60 6.18 17.02
C ALA A 339 6.53 6.69 15.92
N VAL A 340 6.85 7.97 15.91
CA VAL A 340 7.79 8.58 14.95
C VAL A 340 9.17 7.96 15.08
N ALA A 341 9.67 7.76 16.31
CA ALA A 341 10.96 7.13 16.55
C ALA A 341 11.00 5.66 16.06
N LEU A 342 9.91 4.91 16.25
CA LEU A 342 9.77 3.54 15.73
C LEU A 342 9.71 3.51 14.21
N LEU A 343 8.94 4.42 13.58
CA LEU A 343 8.83 4.53 12.13
C LEU A 343 10.17 4.89 11.48
N THR A 344 10.90 5.85 12.05
CA THR A 344 12.22 6.25 11.54
C THR A 344 13.26 5.14 11.68
N SER A 345 13.25 4.39 12.79
CA SER A 345 14.11 3.22 12.96
C SER A 345 13.74 2.10 12.00
N ALA A 346 12.44 1.81 11.84
CA ALA A 346 11.97 0.80 10.89
C ALA A 346 12.26 1.19 9.44
N ALA A 347 12.19 2.47 9.10
CA ALA A 347 12.49 2.97 7.76
C ALA A 347 13.94 2.67 7.33
N VAL A 348 14.89 2.61 8.27
CA VAL A 348 16.28 2.22 7.96
C VAL A 348 16.37 0.76 7.49
N PHE A 349 15.55 -0.13 8.06
CA PHE A 349 15.54 -1.56 7.71
C PHE A 349 14.68 -1.88 6.48
N VAL A 350 13.66 -1.05 6.20
CA VAL A 350 12.65 -1.32 5.15
C VAL A 350 12.79 -0.35 3.96
N ARG A 351 13.86 0.42 3.92
CA ARG A 351 14.09 1.50 2.94
C ARG A 351 14.01 1.04 1.48
N ASP A 352 14.41 -0.22 1.23
CA ASP A 352 14.38 -0.81 -0.11
C ASP A 352 12.97 -1.27 -0.54
N PHE A 353 12.03 -1.37 0.40
CA PHE A 353 10.69 -1.90 0.14
C PHE A 353 9.60 -0.83 0.18
N VAL A 354 9.61 0.08 1.14
CA VAL A 354 8.54 1.09 1.31
C VAL A 354 9.11 2.40 1.83
N ASN A 355 8.79 3.50 1.15
CA ASN A 355 9.03 4.84 1.68
C ASN A 355 7.95 5.17 2.72
N LEU A 356 8.32 5.16 4.00
CA LEU A 356 7.45 5.53 5.11
C LEU A 356 7.38 7.05 5.24
N ASP A 357 6.36 7.65 4.65
CA ASP A 357 6.10 9.08 4.78
C ASP A 357 5.32 9.37 6.07
N ILE A 358 5.96 10.07 7.01
CA ILE A 358 5.31 10.49 8.25
C ILE A 358 4.29 11.58 7.92
N SER A 359 3.01 11.26 8.13
CA SER A 359 1.92 12.21 7.92
C SER A 359 1.66 13.03 9.19
N TRP A 360 1.97 14.32 9.14
CA TRP A 360 1.66 15.27 10.24
C TRP A 360 0.16 15.36 10.53
N THR A 361 -0.68 15.08 9.54
CA THR A 361 -2.14 15.01 9.73
C THR A 361 -2.52 13.84 10.62
N SER A 362 -1.81 12.70 10.53
CA SER A 362 -2.01 11.53 11.40
C SER A 362 -1.68 11.84 12.85
N VAL A 363 -0.58 12.58 13.07
CA VAL A 363 -0.18 13.02 14.40
C VAL A 363 -1.23 13.96 14.99
N ALA A 364 -1.68 14.96 14.22
CA ALA A 364 -2.71 15.90 14.66
C ALA A 364 -4.04 15.18 14.97
N PHE A 365 -4.44 14.21 14.16
CA PHE A 365 -5.63 13.39 14.38
C PHE A 365 -5.52 12.57 15.67
N ALA A 366 -4.39 11.91 15.92
CA ALA A 366 -4.16 11.15 17.14
C ALA A 366 -4.23 12.04 18.40
N LEU A 367 -3.65 13.24 18.36
CA LEU A 367 -3.72 14.22 19.43
C LEU A 367 -5.16 14.67 19.71
N LEU A 368 -5.94 14.95 18.66
CA LEU A 368 -7.35 15.34 18.77
C LEU A 368 -8.19 14.23 19.40
N VAL A 369 -8.07 12.99 18.91
CA VAL A 369 -8.83 11.85 19.41
C VAL A 369 -8.46 11.56 20.87
N SER A 370 -7.18 11.56 21.21
CA SER A 370 -6.74 11.33 22.60
C SER A 370 -7.22 12.41 23.54
N SER A 371 -7.21 13.69 23.13
CA SER A 371 -7.73 14.79 23.91
C SER A 371 -9.23 14.70 24.12
N ALA A 372 -9.98 14.28 23.09
CA ALA A 372 -11.42 14.05 23.19
C ALA A 372 -11.74 12.92 24.18
N ILE A 373 -10.97 11.83 24.18
CA ILE A 373 -11.10 10.71 25.11
C ILE A 373 -10.77 11.17 26.54
N GLY A 374 -9.70 11.94 26.74
CA GLY A 374 -9.38 12.55 28.01
C GLY A 374 -10.52 13.39 28.57
N LEU A 375 -11.18 14.17 27.71
CA LEU A 375 -12.30 15.01 28.07
C LEU A 375 -13.55 14.17 28.41
N LEU A 376 -13.85 13.14 27.64
CA LEU A 376 -14.99 12.23 27.87
C LEU A 376 -14.85 11.49 29.20
N PHE A 377 -13.71 10.84 29.44
CA PHE A 377 -13.48 10.08 30.66
C PHE A 377 -13.18 10.94 31.88
N GLY A 378 -12.68 12.17 31.68
CA GLY A 378 -12.48 13.17 32.73
C GLY A 378 -13.75 13.86 33.18
N TYR A 379 -14.82 13.86 32.34
CA TYR A 379 -16.06 14.57 32.65
C TYR A 379 -16.79 14.03 33.87
N GLN A 380 -16.91 12.72 34.00
CA GLN A 380 -17.63 12.09 35.13
C GLN A 380 -16.94 12.36 36.47
N PRO A 381 -15.61 12.12 36.63
CA PRO A 381 -14.94 12.48 37.91
C PRO A 381 -14.96 14.00 38.19
N ALA A 382 -14.76 14.83 37.18
CA ALA A 382 -14.83 16.28 37.38
C ALA A 382 -16.21 16.75 37.88
N THR A 383 -17.27 16.13 37.38
CA THR A 383 -18.63 16.42 37.85
C THR A 383 -18.84 15.95 39.29
N ARG A 384 -18.29 14.78 39.65
CA ARG A 384 -18.31 14.29 41.05
C ARG A 384 -17.57 15.22 42.02
N ALA A 385 -16.37 15.70 41.63
CA ALA A 385 -15.63 16.68 42.41
C ALA A 385 -16.45 17.98 42.63
N ALA A 386 -17.08 18.45 41.54
CA ALA A 386 -17.92 19.65 41.57
C ALA A 386 -19.19 19.50 42.39
N SER A 387 -19.71 18.29 42.61
CA SER A 387 -20.93 18.01 43.39
C SER A 387 -20.67 17.74 44.89
N LEU A 388 -19.41 17.65 45.34
CA LEU A 388 -19.07 17.40 46.73
C LEU A 388 -19.70 18.46 47.65
N ASN A 389 -20.30 17.99 48.77
CA ASN A 389 -20.86 18.86 49.81
C ASN A 389 -19.72 19.37 50.70
N PRO A 390 -19.55 20.69 50.88
CA PRO A 390 -18.49 21.26 51.75
C PRO A 390 -18.51 20.70 53.16
N VAL A 391 -19.71 20.54 53.76
CA VAL A 391 -19.88 20.06 55.12
C VAL A 391 -19.40 18.62 55.28
N GLU A 392 -19.76 17.74 54.35
CA GLU A 392 -19.31 16.34 54.36
C GLU A 392 -17.82 16.18 54.02
N ALA A 393 -17.29 17.05 53.18
CA ALA A 393 -15.88 17.02 52.79
C ALA A 393 -14.94 17.43 53.95
N LEU A 394 -15.40 18.33 54.83
CA LEU A 394 -14.67 18.81 56.02
C LEU A 394 -14.85 17.89 57.23
N ARG A 395 -15.93 17.08 57.29
CA ARG A 395 -16.27 16.21 58.44
C ARG A 395 -15.53 14.87 58.42
N THR A 396 -14.86 14.48 57.38
CA THR A 396 -14.32 13.14 57.13
C THR A 396 -12.95 12.89 57.82
N GLU A 397 -12.46 13.77 58.67
CA GLU A 397 -11.28 13.55 59.54
C GLU A 397 -11.71 13.51 61.02
N ALA A 398 -12.37 12.42 61.41
CA ALA A 398 -12.51 12.04 62.80
C ALA A 398 -12.43 10.50 62.91
#